data_4e237144b095c38716ac9058b6a1632e
#
_entry.id   4e237144b095c38716ac9058b6a1632e
#
_cell.length_a   1.000
_cell.length_b   1.000
_cell.length_c   1.000
_cell.angle_alpha   90.00
_cell.angle_beta   90.00
_cell.angle_gamma   90.00
#
_symmetry.space_group_name_H-M   'P 1'
#
loop_
_entity.id
_entity.type
_entity.pdbx_description
1 polymer ?
#
loop_
_entity_poly.entity_id
_entity_poly.type
_entity_poly.pdbx_seq_one_letter_code
_entity_poly.pdbx_strand_id
1 'polypeptide(L)'
;MVDQIEVEVRGKINGDFDKILERFHKISTFEKEKDRFSLIYFRGSVSNDVSDIKSEKVDLRIRVTNKKAELVMKYGEWGSSDSRKEILIPIKLEDFDKSVDFLKCLDWNCGVVMATKTFVFDYKGIEFALVKSKSLNYFEAEKITDDNSQAEKITQEIKEICKEVGFTPFTDEQFTEAVNNMNNAPGAKFDLNKQDFQDIKSEYKDFF
;
A
#
# COMPACT_ATOMS: atom_id res chain seq x y z
N MET A 1 -0.72 -12.60 22.21
CA MET A 1 -1.14 -12.40 20.82
C MET A 1 -0.03 -12.95 19.97
N VAL A 2 -0.31 -13.89 19.08
CA VAL A 2 0.68 -14.36 18.10
C VAL A 2 0.85 -13.20 17.11
N ASP A 3 2.09 -12.72 16.92
CA ASP A 3 2.38 -11.68 15.93
C ASP A 3 2.17 -12.30 14.54
N GLN A 4 1.10 -11.91 13.84
CA GLN A 4 0.87 -12.32 12.47
C GLN A 4 1.87 -11.61 11.55
N ILE A 5 2.51 -12.37 10.70
CA ILE A 5 3.50 -11.90 9.72
C ILE A 5 2.86 -12.00 8.35
N GLU A 6 2.78 -10.88 7.66
CA GLU A 6 2.34 -10.79 6.27
C GLU A 6 3.55 -10.99 5.35
N VAL A 7 3.54 -12.07 4.59
CA VAL A 7 4.55 -12.33 3.55
C VAL A 7 3.96 -11.91 2.22
N GLU A 8 4.55 -10.91 1.59
CA GLU A 8 3.98 -10.21 0.44
C GLU A 8 4.97 -10.15 -0.73
N VAL A 9 4.45 -10.29 -1.94
CA VAL A 9 5.16 -10.12 -3.22
C VAL A 9 4.38 -9.16 -4.09
N ARG A 10 5.05 -8.21 -4.71
CA ARG A 10 4.45 -7.17 -5.57
C ARG A 10 4.97 -7.24 -6.99
N GLY A 11 4.15 -6.77 -7.95
CA GLY A 11 4.57 -6.64 -9.33
C GLY A 11 3.66 -5.74 -10.15
N LYS A 12 4.15 -5.29 -11.29
CA LYS A 12 3.37 -4.44 -12.20
C LYS A 12 2.31 -5.26 -12.93
N ILE A 13 1.11 -4.71 -13.05
CA ILE A 13 0.10 -5.21 -13.96
C ILE A 13 0.38 -4.62 -15.34
N ASN A 14 0.76 -5.48 -16.30
CA ASN A 14 1.00 -5.11 -17.67
C ASN A 14 -0.25 -5.40 -18.52
N GLY A 15 -0.61 -4.44 -19.39
CA GLY A 15 -1.76 -4.56 -20.28
C GLY A 15 -3.05 -3.96 -19.71
N ASP A 16 -4.18 -4.43 -20.24
CA ASP A 16 -5.50 -3.94 -19.91
C ASP A 16 -5.95 -4.47 -18.55
N PHE A 17 -6.10 -3.56 -17.59
CA PHE A 17 -6.49 -3.90 -16.21
C PHE A 17 -7.85 -4.57 -16.14
N ASP A 18 -8.81 -4.09 -16.93
CA ASP A 18 -10.20 -4.58 -16.86
C ASP A 18 -10.29 -6.02 -17.43
N LYS A 19 -9.51 -6.36 -18.46
CA LYS A 19 -9.39 -7.75 -18.95
C LYS A 19 -8.72 -8.69 -17.94
N ILE A 20 -7.73 -8.19 -17.19
CA ILE A 20 -7.08 -8.96 -16.13
C ILE A 20 -8.07 -9.19 -14.99
N LEU A 21 -8.83 -8.17 -14.61
CA LEU A 21 -9.88 -8.25 -13.59
C LEU A 21 -10.97 -9.29 -13.99
N GLU A 22 -11.45 -9.25 -15.23
CA GLU A 22 -12.40 -10.24 -15.75
C GLU A 22 -11.85 -11.67 -15.70
N ARG A 23 -10.55 -11.84 -16.00
CA ARG A 23 -9.89 -13.14 -15.90
C ARG A 23 -9.85 -13.62 -14.46
N PHE A 24 -9.49 -12.77 -13.50
CA PHE A 24 -9.45 -13.13 -12.09
C PHE A 24 -10.83 -13.53 -11.57
N HIS A 25 -11.90 -12.85 -11.97
CA HIS A 25 -13.26 -13.27 -11.65
C HIS A 25 -13.62 -14.69 -12.14
N LYS A 26 -12.92 -15.21 -13.17
CA LYS A 26 -13.18 -16.56 -13.71
C LYS A 26 -12.36 -17.65 -13.04
N ILE A 27 -11.16 -17.32 -12.55
CA ILE A 27 -10.20 -18.34 -12.07
C ILE A 27 -10.04 -18.36 -10.55
N SER A 28 -10.55 -17.36 -9.83
CA SER A 28 -10.33 -17.14 -8.40
C SER A 28 -11.62 -16.75 -7.70
N THR A 29 -11.61 -16.77 -6.37
CA THR A 29 -12.74 -16.33 -5.55
C THR A 29 -12.63 -14.84 -5.28
N PHE A 30 -13.57 -14.03 -5.76
CA PHE A 30 -13.64 -12.62 -5.39
C PHE A 30 -14.07 -12.46 -3.95
N GLU A 31 -13.35 -11.67 -3.17
CA GLU A 31 -13.63 -11.45 -1.77
C GLU A 31 -14.22 -10.07 -1.50
N LYS A 32 -13.54 -9.01 -1.94
CA LYS A 32 -13.93 -7.63 -1.61
C LYS A 32 -13.31 -6.61 -2.56
N GLU A 33 -13.95 -5.44 -2.59
CA GLU A 33 -13.42 -4.22 -3.20
C GLU A 33 -13.05 -3.21 -2.11
N LYS A 34 -11.92 -2.51 -2.30
CA LYS A 34 -11.45 -1.47 -1.38
C LYS A 34 -11.24 -0.18 -2.18
N ASP A 35 -12.00 0.88 -1.87
CA ASP A 35 -11.68 2.24 -2.26
C ASP A 35 -10.88 2.87 -1.14
N ARG A 36 -9.62 3.27 -1.41
CA ARG A 36 -8.70 3.72 -0.39
C ARG A 36 -8.05 5.05 -0.75
N PHE A 37 -8.11 5.97 0.20
CA PHE A 37 -7.29 7.17 0.26
C PHE A 37 -6.26 7.02 1.38
N SER A 38 -5.00 7.42 1.15
CA SER A 38 -3.94 7.37 2.16
C SER A 38 -3.04 8.59 2.08
N LEU A 39 -2.70 9.15 3.24
CA LEU A 39 -1.51 9.96 3.43
C LEU A 39 -0.42 9.06 3.98
N ILE A 40 0.66 8.89 3.23
CA ILE A 40 1.84 8.12 3.62
C ILE A 40 2.91 9.14 4.01
N TYR A 41 3.28 9.15 5.28
CA TYR A 41 4.16 10.17 5.84
C TYR A 41 5.64 9.78 5.73
N PHE A 42 6.47 10.78 5.49
CA PHE A 42 7.92 10.69 5.54
C PHE A 42 8.45 11.59 6.66
N ARG A 43 9.50 11.17 7.33
CA ARG A 43 10.11 11.94 8.41
C ARG A 43 11.06 12.99 7.82
N GLY A 44 10.87 14.26 8.18
CA GLY A 44 11.75 15.36 7.80
C GLY A 44 11.38 16.08 6.52
N SER A 45 11.80 15.62 5.35
CA SER A 45 11.49 16.27 4.07
C SER A 45 10.99 15.24 3.05
N VAL A 46 10.20 15.71 2.08
CA VAL A 46 9.83 14.85 0.96
C VAL A 46 11.07 14.62 0.12
N SER A 47 11.77 13.53 0.41
CA SER A 47 12.86 13.06 -0.43
C SER A 47 12.34 12.65 -1.81
N ASN A 48 13.19 12.84 -2.81
CA ASN A 48 12.92 12.33 -4.15
C ASN A 48 13.39 10.89 -4.31
N ASP A 49 14.10 10.35 -3.32
CA ASP A 49 14.70 9.03 -3.37
C ASP A 49 14.12 8.11 -2.29
N VAL A 50 13.63 6.94 -2.73
CA VAL A 50 13.14 5.86 -1.87
C VAL A 50 14.23 5.32 -0.95
N SER A 51 15.53 5.49 -1.29
CA SER A 51 16.64 5.08 -0.43
C SER A 51 16.58 5.77 0.95
N ASP A 52 16.08 7.01 1.01
CA ASP A 52 15.92 7.73 2.26
C ASP A 52 14.78 7.17 3.11
N ILE A 53 13.73 6.63 2.46
CA ILE A 53 12.61 5.96 3.14
C ILE A 53 13.04 4.58 3.66
N LYS A 54 13.88 3.85 2.92
CA LYS A 54 14.41 2.55 3.33
C LYS A 54 15.26 2.62 4.60
N SER A 55 15.88 3.78 4.88
CA SER A 55 16.63 3.99 6.14
C SER A 55 15.70 4.10 7.35
N GLU A 56 14.43 4.42 7.16
CA GLU A 56 13.43 4.49 8.21
C GLU A 56 12.63 3.19 8.26
N LYS A 57 12.77 2.44 9.35
CA LYS A 57 12.01 1.20 9.59
C LYS A 57 10.52 1.44 9.85
N VAL A 58 10.06 2.69 9.79
CA VAL A 58 8.67 3.09 10.10
C VAL A 58 7.99 3.63 8.84
N ASP A 59 6.92 2.97 8.43
CA ASP A 59 6.00 3.39 7.40
C ASP A 59 4.69 3.80 8.10
N LEU A 60 4.51 5.10 8.32
CA LEU A 60 3.35 5.68 9.00
C LEU A 60 2.34 6.19 7.99
N ARG A 61 1.09 5.80 8.18
CA ARG A 61 -0.02 6.21 7.30
C ARG A 61 -1.23 6.61 8.13
N ILE A 62 -2.02 7.56 7.61
CA ILE A 62 -3.42 7.71 7.93
C ILE A 62 -4.22 7.43 6.67
N ARG A 63 -5.25 6.58 6.78
CA ARG A 63 -6.00 6.15 5.59
C ARG A 63 -7.50 6.05 5.85
N VAL A 64 -8.27 6.21 4.78
CA VAL A 64 -9.69 5.87 4.73
C VAL A 64 -9.87 4.75 3.73
N THR A 65 -10.48 3.66 4.14
CA THR A 65 -10.82 2.52 3.28
C THR A 65 -12.32 2.26 3.41
N ASN A 66 -13.08 2.40 2.31
CA ASN A 66 -14.54 2.21 2.31
C ASN A 66 -15.23 2.97 3.47
N LYS A 67 -14.92 4.27 3.62
CA LYS A 67 -15.43 5.16 4.69
C LYS A 67 -15.00 4.80 6.13
N LYS A 68 -14.06 3.89 6.30
CA LYS A 68 -13.47 3.56 7.61
C LYS A 68 -12.07 4.14 7.70
N ALA A 69 -11.85 4.95 8.72
CA ALA A 69 -10.56 5.61 8.91
C ALA A 69 -9.70 4.87 9.94
N GLU A 70 -8.38 4.87 9.70
CA GLU A 70 -7.42 4.21 10.58
C GLU A 70 -6.02 4.86 10.49
N LEU A 71 -5.28 4.81 11.59
CA LEU A 71 -3.86 5.01 11.63
C LEU A 71 -3.17 3.66 11.44
N VAL A 72 -2.15 3.63 10.61
CA VAL A 72 -1.41 2.42 10.27
C VAL A 72 0.07 2.69 10.42
N MET A 73 0.75 1.79 11.09
CA MET A 73 2.20 1.77 11.16
C MET A 73 2.71 0.40 10.75
N LYS A 74 3.51 0.33 9.69
CA LYS A 74 4.28 -0.86 9.35
C LYS A 74 5.72 -0.66 9.83
N TYR A 75 6.26 -1.66 10.52
CA TYR A 75 7.61 -1.61 11.07
C TYR A 75 8.44 -2.78 10.57
N GLY A 76 9.61 -2.49 10.01
CA GLY A 76 10.54 -3.48 9.47
C GLY A 76 11.17 -3.05 8.15
N GLU A 77 11.95 -3.93 7.56
CA GLU A 77 12.58 -3.69 6.26
C GLU A 77 11.54 -3.72 5.15
N TRP A 78 11.73 -2.86 4.16
CA TRP A 78 10.82 -2.64 3.06
C TRP A 78 11.46 -3.02 1.71
N GLY A 79 10.70 -3.69 0.84
CA GLY A 79 11.22 -4.16 -0.44
C GLY A 79 10.15 -4.66 -1.41
N SER A 80 10.57 -5.28 -2.51
CA SER A 80 9.69 -5.93 -3.49
C SER A 80 8.96 -7.14 -2.90
N SER A 81 9.56 -7.71 -1.86
CA SER A 81 9.07 -8.83 -1.08
C SER A 81 9.41 -8.52 0.38
N ASP A 82 8.43 -8.33 1.23
CA ASP A 82 8.65 -7.95 2.63
C ASP A 82 7.81 -8.78 3.61
N SER A 83 8.25 -8.78 4.86
CA SER A 83 7.50 -9.27 6.01
C SER A 83 7.63 -8.24 7.12
N ARG A 84 6.55 -7.49 7.39
CA ARG A 84 6.56 -6.40 8.36
C ARG A 84 5.45 -6.54 9.39
N LYS A 85 5.74 -6.13 10.62
CA LYS A 85 4.71 -5.99 11.65
C LYS A 85 3.82 -4.78 11.33
N GLU A 86 2.52 -5.01 11.23
CA GLU A 86 1.52 -3.96 11.04
C GLU A 86 0.77 -3.69 12.34
N ILE A 87 0.63 -2.41 12.70
CA ILE A 87 -0.17 -1.92 13.81
C ILE A 87 -1.28 -1.04 13.24
N LEU A 88 -2.53 -1.41 13.53
CA LEU A 88 -3.73 -0.72 13.10
C LEU A 88 -4.44 -0.11 14.30
N ILE A 89 -4.76 1.17 14.21
CA ILE A 89 -5.57 1.88 15.20
C ILE A 89 -6.78 2.47 14.47
N PRO A 90 -7.98 1.90 14.64
CA PRO A 90 -9.19 2.47 14.07
C PRO A 90 -9.46 3.84 14.68
N ILE A 91 -9.83 4.82 13.85
CA ILE A 91 -10.26 6.14 14.26
C ILE A 91 -11.64 6.42 13.67
N LYS A 92 -12.42 7.31 14.32
CA LYS A 92 -13.66 7.76 13.73
C LYS A 92 -13.37 8.63 12.51
N LEU A 93 -14.19 8.52 11.46
CA LEU A 93 -14.01 9.33 10.24
C LEU A 93 -14.10 10.83 10.53
N GLU A 94 -14.96 11.23 11.47
CA GLU A 94 -15.11 12.61 11.96
C GLU A 94 -13.86 13.16 12.66
N ASP A 95 -12.99 12.30 13.18
CA ASP A 95 -11.73 12.68 13.83
C ASP A 95 -10.51 12.59 12.89
N PHE A 96 -10.73 12.32 11.60
CA PHE A 96 -9.64 12.18 10.63
C PHE A 96 -8.78 13.44 10.54
N ASP A 97 -9.42 14.61 10.41
CA ASP A 97 -8.74 15.90 10.28
C ASP A 97 -7.92 16.22 11.54
N LYS A 98 -8.49 15.99 12.73
CA LYS A 98 -7.77 16.14 14.01
C LYS A 98 -6.57 15.19 14.12
N SER A 99 -6.69 13.99 13.55
CA SER A 99 -5.59 13.01 13.54
C SER A 99 -4.47 13.46 12.61
N VAL A 100 -4.79 14.09 11.48
CA VAL A 100 -3.79 14.74 10.60
C VAL A 100 -3.07 15.88 11.34
N ASP A 101 -3.81 16.75 12.03
CA ASP A 101 -3.25 17.83 12.84
C ASP A 101 -2.37 17.30 13.97
N PHE A 102 -2.80 16.23 14.64
CA PHE A 102 -2.01 15.57 15.68
C PHE A 102 -0.67 15.05 15.14
N LEU A 103 -0.67 14.40 13.97
CA LEU A 103 0.57 13.93 13.33
C LEU A 103 1.46 15.10 12.94
N LYS A 104 0.89 16.18 12.41
CA LYS A 104 1.62 17.41 12.09
C LYS A 104 2.32 17.99 13.32
N CYS A 105 1.66 18.02 14.47
CA CYS A 105 2.25 18.47 15.74
C CYS A 105 3.42 17.58 16.23
N LEU A 106 3.50 16.35 15.75
CA LEU A 106 4.60 15.42 16.00
C LEU A 106 5.68 15.44 14.90
N ASP A 107 5.72 16.50 14.08
CA ASP A 107 6.62 16.68 12.94
C ASP A 107 6.45 15.67 11.78
N TRP A 108 5.30 14.95 11.75
CA TRP A 108 4.88 14.17 10.58
C TRP A 108 4.01 15.07 9.68
N ASN A 109 4.65 15.86 8.83
CA ASN A 109 4.00 16.95 8.10
C ASN A 109 4.14 16.86 6.57
N CYS A 110 4.89 15.90 6.05
CA CYS A 110 5.07 15.72 4.61
C CYS A 110 5.05 14.24 4.21
N GLY A 111 4.80 13.99 2.92
CA GLY A 111 4.72 12.64 2.39
C GLY A 111 4.10 12.57 1.02
N VAL A 112 3.40 11.46 0.75
CA VAL A 112 2.67 11.27 -0.51
C VAL A 112 1.21 10.93 -0.26
N VAL A 113 0.38 11.42 -1.17
CA VAL A 113 -1.04 11.07 -1.28
C VAL A 113 -1.18 9.89 -2.22
N MET A 114 -1.92 8.89 -1.81
CA MET A 114 -2.25 7.74 -2.64
C MET A 114 -3.74 7.46 -2.60
N ALA A 115 -4.38 7.43 -3.77
CA ALA A 115 -5.76 6.99 -3.94
C ALA A 115 -5.77 5.74 -4.84
N THR A 116 -6.40 4.67 -4.36
CA THR A 116 -6.41 3.39 -5.05
C THR A 116 -7.79 2.75 -5.01
N LYS A 117 -8.11 2.03 -6.07
CA LYS A 117 -9.19 1.05 -6.12
C LYS A 117 -8.58 -0.34 -6.19
N THR A 118 -8.92 -1.19 -5.24
CA THR A 118 -8.32 -2.52 -5.07
C THR A 118 -9.38 -3.59 -5.13
N PHE A 119 -9.15 -4.63 -5.92
CA PHE A 119 -10.00 -5.80 -6.04
C PHE A 119 -9.24 -6.99 -5.44
N VAL A 120 -9.82 -7.60 -4.40
CA VAL A 120 -9.19 -8.67 -3.64
C VAL A 120 -9.79 -10.01 -4.01
N PHE A 121 -8.92 -10.98 -4.26
CA PHE A 121 -9.28 -12.34 -4.66
C PHE A 121 -8.46 -13.36 -3.85
N ASP A 122 -9.06 -14.49 -3.52
CA ASP A 122 -8.32 -15.70 -3.12
C ASP A 122 -8.06 -16.57 -4.34
N TYR A 123 -6.80 -16.96 -4.52
CA TYR A 123 -6.40 -17.97 -5.49
C TYR A 123 -5.44 -18.97 -4.83
N LYS A 124 -5.90 -20.19 -4.62
CA LYS A 124 -5.13 -21.28 -3.99
C LYS A 124 -4.58 -20.93 -2.61
N GLY A 125 -5.33 -20.15 -1.81
CA GLY A 125 -4.93 -19.74 -0.47
C GLY A 125 -3.89 -18.60 -0.45
N ILE A 126 -3.70 -17.90 -1.57
CA ILE A 126 -2.95 -16.64 -1.68
C ILE A 126 -3.95 -15.52 -1.93
N GLU A 127 -3.93 -14.49 -1.10
CA GLU A 127 -4.71 -13.27 -1.34
C GLU A 127 -4.02 -12.46 -2.46
N PHE A 128 -4.73 -12.21 -3.55
CA PHE A 128 -4.31 -11.32 -4.62
C PHE A 128 -5.08 -10.01 -4.56
N ALA A 129 -4.38 -8.90 -4.37
CA ALA A 129 -4.92 -7.56 -4.49
C ALA A 129 -4.52 -6.96 -5.85
N LEU A 130 -5.49 -6.77 -6.75
CA LEU A 130 -5.30 -6.05 -8.01
C LEU A 130 -5.56 -4.58 -7.75
N VAL A 131 -4.54 -3.74 -7.82
CA VAL A 131 -4.58 -2.34 -7.44
C VAL A 131 -4.56 -1.44 -8.66
N LYS A 132 -5.60 -0.62 -8.79
CA LYS A 132 -5.71 0.44 -9.80
C LYS A 132 -5.41 1.77 -9.15
N SER A 133 -4.42 2.51 -9.65
CA SER A 133 -4.11 3.87 -9.22
C SER A 133 -3.92 4.80 -10.40
N LYS A 134 -3.81 6.10 -10.13
CA LYS A 134 -3.60 7.12 -11.18
C LYS A 134 -2.27 6.95 -11.92
N SER A 135 -1.24 6.47 -11.24
CA SER A 135 0.13 6.43 -11.77
C SER A 135 0.60 5.02 -12.16
N LEU A 136 0.10 3.97 -11.50
CA LEU A 136 0.56 2.60 -11.72
C LEU A 136 -0.54 1.59 -11.35
N ASN A 137 -0.80 0.62 -12.23
CA ASN A 137 -1.56 -0.56 -11.86
C ASN A 137 -0.59 -1.66 -11.45
N TYR A 138 -0.81 -2.25 -10.27
CA TYR A 138 0.07 -3.27 -9.71
C TYR A 138 -0.73 -4.35 -8.99
N PHE A 139 -0.10 -5.45 -8.68
CA PHE A 139 -0.67 -6.46 -7.81
C PHE A 139 0.17 -6.61 -6.54
N GLU A 140 -0.50 -7.00 -5.48
CA GLU A 140 0.08 -7.54 -4.26
C GLU A 140 -0.43 -8.98 -4.14
N ALA A 141 0.45 -9.90 -3.81
CA ALA A 141 0.10 -11.28 -3.53
C ALA A 141 0.66 -11.63 -2.16
N GLU A 142 -0.21 -11.99 -1.21
CA GLU A 142 0.15 -12.13 0.18
C GLU A 142 -0.37 -13.40 0.83
N LYS A 143 0.35 -13.86 1.86
CA LYS A 143 -0.05 -14.94 2.75
C LYS A 143 0.38 -14.64 4.17
N ILE A 144 -0.53 -14.84 5.11
CA ILE A 144 -0.26 -14.64 6.53
C ILE A 144 0.35 -15.92 7.12
N THR A 145 1.36 -15.75 7.98
CA THR A 145 1.95 -16.82 8.79
C THR A 145 2.18 -16.35 10.23
N ASP A 146 2.23 -17.28 11.16
CA ASP A 146 2.66 -17.05 12.54
C ASP A 146 4.12 -17.52 12.79
N ASP A 147 4.75 -18.10 11.76
CA ASP A 147 6.11 -18.64 11.81
C ASP A 147 7.02 -17.92 10.80
N ASN A 148 7.88 -17.04 11.32
CA ASN A 148 8.84 -16.30 10.50
C ASN A 148 9.83 -17.21 9.75
N SER A 149 10.11 -18.40 10.25
CA SER A 149 10.99 -19.37 9.59
C SER A 149 10.44 -19.87 8.25
N GLN A 150 9.13 -19.71 8.02
CA GLN A 150 8.45 -20.10 6.79
C GLN A 150 8.44 -18.97 5.73
N ALA A 151 8.82 -17.74 6.08
CA ALA A 151 8.65 -16.58 5.20
C ALA A 151 9.31 -16.76 3.83
N GLU A 152 10.54 -17.28 3.77
CA GLU A 152 11.26 -17.52 2.51
C GLU A 152 10.56 -18.58 1.64
N LYS A 153 10.10 -19.67 2.25
CA LYS A 153 9.35 -20.73 1.56
C LYS A 153 8.01 -20.21 1.03
N ILE A 154 7.30 -19.41 1.83
CA ILE A 154 6.03 -18.79 1.43
C ILE A 154 6.26 -17.79 0.28
N THR A 155 7.32 -16.99 0.36
CA THR A 155 7.71 -16.08 -0.74
C THR A 155 7.90 -16.83 -2.05
N GLN A 156 8.58 -17.99 -2.02
CA GLN A 156 8.79 -18.80 -3.21
C GLN A 156 7.48 -19.39 -3.74
N GLU A 157 6.62 -19.90 -2.85
CA GLU A 157 5.27 -20.38 -3.19
C GLU A 157 4.44 -19.29 -3.89
N ILE A 158 4.43 -18.06 -3.32
CA ILE A 158 3.71 -16.91 -3.92
C ILE A 158 4.27 -16.60 -5.32
N LYS A 159 5.60 -16.57 -5.50
CA LYS A 159 6.24 -16.31 -6.80
C LYS A 159 5.88 -17.35 -7.86
N GLU A 160 5.75 -18.62 -7.48
CA GLU A 160 5.32 -19.69 -8.40
C GLU A 160 3.86 -19.51 -8.81
N ILE A 161 2.98 -19.20 -7.86
CA ILE A 161 1.57 -18.94 -8.15
C ILE A 161 1.39 -17.66 -8.98
N CYS A 162 2.17 -16.61 -8.74
CA CYS A 162 2.18 -15.42 -9.59
C CYS A 162 2.48 -15.79 -11.06
N LYS A 163 3.50 -16.64 -11.31
CA LYS A 163 3.82 -17.10 -12.67
C LYS A 163 2.67 -17.89 -13.31
N GLU A 164 2.01 -18.75 -12.53
CA GLU A 164 0.86 -19.53 -12.99
C GLU A 164 -0.27 -18.64 -13.50
N VAL A 165 -0.57 -17.54 -12.78
CA VAL A 165 -1.58 -16.57 -13.19
C VAL A 165 -1.07 -15.51 -14.18
N GLY A 166 0.17 -15.67 -14.68
CA GLY A 166 0.77 -14.80 -15.71
C GLY A 166 1.28 -13.45 -15.17
N PHE A 167 1.58 -13.38 -13.88
CA PHE A 167 2.19 -12.23 -13.24
C PHE A 167 3.69 -12.41 -13.05
N THR A 168 4.42 -11.30 -13.16
CA THR A 168 5.86 -11.25 -12.91
C THR A 168 6.12 -10.33 -11.71
N PRO A 169 6.64 -10.88 -10.60
CA PRO A 169 7.07 -10.07 -9.47
C PRO A 169 8.17 -9.07 -9.85
N PHE A 170 8.20 -7.95 -9.17
CA PHE A 170 9.30 -7.00 -9.28
C PHE A 170 10.62 -7.60 -8.78
N THR A 171 11.73 -7.18 -9.38
CA THR A 171 13.01 -7.17 -8.67
C THR A 171 13.06 -5.98 -7.71
N ASP A 172 14.05 -5.92 -6.81
CA ASP A 172 14.18 -4.80 -5.87
C ASP A 172 14.44 -3.47 -6.61
N GLU A 173 15.19 -3.51 -7.71
CA GLU A 173 15.42 -2.33 -8.55
C GLU A 173 14.13 -1.86 -9.22
N GLN A 174 13.37 -2.78 -9.82
CA GLN A 174 12.09 -2.47 -10.46
C GLN A 174 11.07 -1.93 -9.47
N PHE A 175 11.03 -2.49 -8.25
CA PHE A 175 10.18 -2.01 -7.18
C PHE A 175 10.57 -0.59 -6.76
N THR A 176 11.86 -0.36 -6.53
CA THR A 176 12.40 0.97 -6.17
C THR A 176 12.05 2.00 -7.25
N GLU A 177 12.25 1.68 -8.53
CA GLU A 177 11.90 2.55 -9.65
C GLU A 177 10.38 2.83 -9.70
N ALA A 178 9.55 1.79 -9.54
CA ALA A 178 8.10 1.93 -9.56
C ALA A 178 7.61 2.86 -8.45
N VAL A 179 8.11 2.71 -7.23
CA VAL A 179 7.74 3.57 -6.09
C VAL A 179 8.25 4.99 -6.28
N ASN A 180 9.47 5.19 -6.77
CA ASN A 180 9.99 6.52 -7.09
C ASN A 180 9.11 7.22 -8.12
N ASN A 181 8.69 6.52 -9.18
CA ASN A 181 7.80 7.05 -10.20
C ASN A 181 6.43 7.42 -9.62
N MET A 182 5.87 6.61 -8.74
CA MET A 182 4.60 6.90 -8.06
C MET A 182 4.72 8.12 -7.14
N ASN A 183 5.77 8.21 -6.33
CA ASN A 183 6.01 9.30 -5.39
C ASN A 183 6.31 10.63 -6.09
N ASN A 184 6.87 10.59 -7.30
CA ASN A 184 7.19 11.78 -8.10
C ASN A 184 6.09 12.14 -9.13
N ALA A 185 4.98 11.40 -9.16
CA ALA A 185 3.85 11.74 -10.02
C ALA A 185 3.29 13.14 -9.68
N PRO A 186 2.80 13.90 -10.67
CA PRO A 186 2.21 15.21 -10.41
C PRO A 186 1.08 15.13 -9.37
N GLY A 187 1.16 15.97 -8.33
CA GLY A 187 0.17 16.01 -7.24
C GLY A 187 0.27 14.88 -6.22
N ALA A 188 1.28 13.99 -6.33
CA ALA A 188 1.44 12.91 -5.36
C ALA A 188 2.01 13.38 -4.01
N LYS A 189 2.83 14.43 -3.99
CA LYS A 189 3.50 14.91 -2.76
C LYS A 189 2.64 15.91 -2.01
N PHE A 190 2.72 15.84 -0.68
CA PHE A 190 2.15 16.86 0.19
C PHE A 190 3.17 17.37 1.21
N ASP A 191 3.00 18.64 1.62
CA ASP A 191 3.74 19.29 2.71
C ASP A 191 2.77 20.19 3.47
N LEU A 192 2.30 19.71 4.63
CA LEU A 192 1.31 20.41 5.45
C LEU A 192 1.84 21.68 6.12
N ASN A 193 3.14 21.99 5.98
CA ASN A 193 3.67 23.30 6.35
C ASN A 193 3.44 24.36 5.26
N LYS A 194 3.16 23.92 4.01
CA LYS A 194 2.98 24.80 2.84
C LYS A 194 1.57 24.82 2.29
N GLN A 195 0.75 23.79 2.63
CA GLN A 195 -0.62 23.65 2.14
C GLN A 195 -1.54 23.19 3.25
N ASP A 196 -2.84 23.50 3.15
CA ASP A 196 -3.85 23.02 4.06
C ASP A 196 -4.27 21.59 3.69
N PHE A 197 -4.51 20.76 4.70
CA PHE A 197 -5.07 19.42 4.47
C PHE A 197 -6.46 19.50 3.79
N GLN A 198 -7.24 20.55 4.04
CA GLN A 198 -8.55 20.75 3.41
C GLN A 198 -8.46 20.88 1.88
N ASP A 199 -7.37 21.43 1.35
CA ASP A 199 -7.15 21.49 -0.09
C ASP A 199 -6.97 20.07 -0.66
N ILE A 200 -6.17 19.25 0.00
CA ILE A 200 -6.00 17.83 -0.37
C ILE A 200 -7.34 17.09 -0.26
N LYS A 201 -8.03 17.23 0.87
CA LYS A 201 -9.30 16.54 1.15
C LYS A 201 -10.36 16.87 0.12
N SER A 202 -10.41 18.11 -0.36
CA SER A 202 -11.38 18.55 -1.37
C SER A 202 -11.23 17.82 -2.71
N GLU A 203 -10.01 17.48 -3.11
CA GLU A 203 -9.72 16.70 -4.33
C GLU A 203 -10.15 15.25 -4.18
N TYR A 204 -10.16 14.72 -2.96
CA TYR A 204 -10.45 13.32 -2.64
C TYR A 204 -11.72 13.14 -1.80
N LYS A 205 -12.67 14.10 -1.89
CA LYS A 205 -13.90 14.14 -1.08
C LYS A 205 -14.74 12.86 -1.13
N ASP A 206 -14.66 12.12 -2.24
CA ASP A 206 -15.45 10.89 -2.44
C ASP A 206 -15.03 9.75 -1.51
N PHE A 207 -13.88 9.87 -0.86
CA PHE A 207 -13.39 8.88 0.13
C PHE A 207 -13.90 9.14 1.55
N PHE A 208 -14.32 10.38 1.85
CA PHE A 208 -14.75 10.84 3.19
C PHE A 208 -16.25 10.86 3.39
#